data_bec86e941e54c88da5bf53433e5658a9
#
_entry.id   bec86e941e54c88da5bf53433e5658a9
#
_cell.length_a   1.000
_cell.length_b   1.000
_cell.length_c   1.000
_cell.angle_alpha   90.00
_cell.angle_beta   90.00
_cell.angle_gamma   90.00
#
_symmetry.space_group_name_H-M   'P 1'
#
loop_
_entity.id
_entity.type
_entity.pdbx_description
1 polymer ?
#
loop_
_entity_poly.entity_id
_entity_poly.type
_entity_poly.pdbx_seq_one_letter_code
_entity_poly.pdbx_strand_id
1 'polypeptide(L)'
;FTYGDIRKVSDSPLVFEVDVTNDSSRDGMETVFWYISDPVSTVTRPYKELKFFEKRLILAGATETFRFEADRLRDLGYVNESGGRYFEPGKFEILTADKKLEIEVE
;
A
#
# COMPACT_ATOMS: atom_id res chain seq x y z
N PHE A 1 15.73 -6.24 7.31
CA PHE A 1 15.23 -5.84 5.97
C PHE A 1 15.20 -4.32 5.87
N THR A 2 15.58 -3.80 4.70
CA THR A 2 15.55 -2.37 4.41
C THR A 2 14.54 -2.11 3.31
N TYR A 3 13.60 -1.21 3.56
CA TYR A 3 12.57 -0.81 2.61
C TYR A 3 13.01 0.47 1.88
N GLY A 4 12.89 0.46 0.55
CA GLY A 4 13.03 1.66 -0.25
C GLY A 4 11.76 2.51 -0.20
N ASP A 5 11.75 3.59 -0.99
CA ASP A 5 10.56 4.43 -1.06
C ASP A 5 9.47 3.77 -1.90
N ILE A 6 8.23 4.00 -1.51
CA ILE A 6 7.07 3.57 -2.28
C ILE A 6 6.98 4.43 -3.54
N ARG A 7 6.72 3.80 -4.69
CA ARG A 7 6.52 4.50 -5.95
C ARG A 7 5.21 4.09 -6.60
N LYS A 8 4.56 5.02 -7.27
CA LYS A 8 3.41 4.75 -8.11
C LYS A 8 3.91 4.46 -9.52
N VAL A 9 3.60 3.29 -10.05
CA VAL A 9 4.08 2.86 -11.38
C VAL A 9 3.00 2.93 -12.45
N SER A 10 1.73 3.04 -12.05
CA SER A 10 0.62 3.13 -13.00
C SER A 10 -0.59 3.79 -12.34
N ASP A 11 -1.41 4.49 -13.13
CA ASP A 11 -2.67 5.09 -12.67
C ASP A 11 -3.88 4.24 -13.04
N SER A 12 -3.80 3.48 -14.12
CA SER A 12 -4.91 2.66 -14.61
C SER A 12 -4.38 1.40 -15.27
N PRO A 13 -4.26 0.32 -14.51
CA PRO A 13 -4.61 0.13 -13.09
C PRO A 13 -3.71 0.94 -12.16
N LEU A 14 -4.21 1.23 -10.97
CA LEU A 14 -3.47 1.94 -9.95
C LEU A 14 -2.51 0.97 -9.27
N VAL A 15 -1.22 1.15 -9.48
CA VAL A 15 -0.20 0.19 -9.04
C VAL A 15 0.93 0.89 -8.29
N PHE A 16 1.32 0.31 -7.18
CA PHE A 16 2.43 0.76 -6.35
C PHE A 16 3.45 -0.35 -6.20
N GLU A 17 4.72 0.05 -6.02
CA GLU A 17 5.80 -0.89 -5.76
C GLU A 17 6.71 -0.37 -4.66
N VAL A 18 7.35 -1.29 -3.95
CA VAL A 18 8.40 -1.01 -2.98
C VAL A 18 9.47 -2.07 -3.11
N ASP A 19 10.73 -1.66 -3.03
CA ASP A 19 11.85 -2.58 -3.02
C ASP A 19 12.22 -2.90 -1.58
N VAL A 20 12.45 -4.17 -1.28
CA VAL A 20 12.84 -4.64 0.04
C VAL A 20 14.13 -5.42 -0.11
N THR A 21 15.14 -5.01 0.65
CA THR A 21 16.47 -5.63 0.64
C THR A 21 16.66 -6.43 1.91
N ASN A 22 17.10 -7.67 1.75
CA ASN A 22 17.57 -8.47 2.89
C ASN A 22 19.03 -8.09 3.14
N ASP A 23 19.25 -7.23 4.12
CA ASP A 23 20.58 -6.74 4.47
C ASP A 23 21.29 -7.60 5.51
N SER A 24 20.79 -8.80 5.75
CA SER A 24 21.43 -9.76 6.64
C SER A 24 22.27 -10.77 5.85
N SER A 25 22.99 -11.62 6.58
CA SER A 25 23.80 -12.68 6.00
C SER A 25 23.03 -14.00 5.80
N ARG A 26 21.73 -14.00 6.08
CA ARG A 26 20.89 -15.19 5.98
C ARG A 26 19.67 -14.91 5.12
N ASP A 27 19.25 -15.93 4.37
CA ASP A 27 17.97 -15.87 3.68
C ASP A 27 16.85 -15.76 4.70
N GLY A 28 15.81 -15.00 4.38
CA GLY A 28 14.71 -14.81 5.30
C GLY A 28 13.40 -14.54 4.58
N MET A 29 12.31 -14.81 5.29
CA MET A 29 10.97 -14.49 4.82
C MET A 29 10.61 -13.09 5.30
N GLU A 30 10.04 -12.28 4.40
CA GLU A 30 9.49 -10.99 4.77
C GLU A 30 8.08 -10.88 4.29
N THR A 31 7.21 -10.31 5.14
CA THR A 31 5.83 -10.01 4.78
C THR A 31 5.69 -8.51 4.63
N VAL A 32 5.30 -8.08 3.45
CA VAL A 32 5.03 -6.67 3.15
C VAL A 32 3.55 -6.43 3.31
N PHE A 33 3.19 -5.54 4.22
CA PHE A 33 1.79 -5.17 4.49
C PHE A 33 1.52 -3.81 3.87
N TRP A 34 0.51 -3.73 3.02
CA TRP A 34 0.11 -2.50 2.35
C TRP A 34 -1.13 -1.91 3.02
N TYR A 35 -1.03 -0.65 3.41
CA TYR A 35 -2.10 0.08 4.09
C TYR A 35 -2.51 1.29 3.27
N ILE A 36 -3.75 1.70 3.41
CA ILE A 36 -4.26 2.94 2.83
C ILE A 36 -4.86 3.77 3.95
N SER A 37 -4.57 5.05 3.93
CA SER A 37 -5.14 6.05 4.84
C SER A 37 -5.72 7.19 4.02
N ASP A 38 -6.84 7.73 4.47
CA ASP A 38 -7.45 8.94 3.92
C ASP A 38 -7.29 10.06 4.94
N PRO A 39 -6.27 10.93 4.76
CA PRO A 39 -5.96 11.94 5.75
C PRO A 39 -6.97 13.09 5.81
N VAL A 40 -7.83 13.23 4.79
CA VAL A 40 -8.81 14.32 4.70
C VAL A 40 -10.25 13.82 4.74
N SER A 41 -10.46 12.59 5.21
CA SER A 41 -11.79 12.02 5.32
C SER A 41 -12.66 12.81 6.31
N THR A 42 -13.92 13.02 5.95
CA THR A 42 -14.91 13.60 6.84
C THR A 42 -15.39 12.62 7.90
N VAL A 43 -15.06 11.35 7.74
CA VAL A 43 -15.33 10.31 8.73
C VAL A 43 -14.18 10.29 9.72
N THR A 44 -14.49 10.23 11.02
CA THR A 44 -13.46 10.15 12.06
C THR A 44 -12.78 8.81 11.98
N ARG A 45 -11.73 8.74 11.17
CA ARG A 45 -10.90 7.55 11.02
C ARG A 45 -9.44 7.94 11.11
N PRO A 46 -8.82 7.77 12.28
CA PRO A 46 -7.40 8.09 12.42
C PRO A 46 -6.49 6.99 11.91
N TYR A 47 -7.03 5.95 11.31
CA TYR A 47 -6.26 4.73 11.02
C TYR A 47 -6.06 4.51 9.56
N LYS A 48 -4.96 3.81 9.29
CA LYS A 48 -4.72 3.13 8.04
C LYS A 48 -5.43 1.78 8.06
N GLU A 49 -5.95 1.36 6.92
CA GLU A 49 -6.55 0.04 6.75
C GLU A 49 -5.61 -0.86 5.98
N LEU A 50 -5.43 -2.09 6.45
CA LEU A 50 -4.68 -3.10 5.72
C LEU A 50 -5.48 -3.54 4.49
N LYS A 51 -4.87 -3.41 3.30
CA LYS A 51 -5.53 -3.72 2.04
C LYS A 51 -4.95 -4.94 1.36
N PHE A 52 -3.67 -5.21 1.55
CA PHE A 52 -3.01 -6.31 0.89
C PHE A 52 -1.75 -6.68 1.65
N PHE A 53 -1.34 -7.93 1.57
CA PHE A 53 -0.05 -8.35 2.07
C PHE A 53 0.50 -9.47 1.20
N GLU A 54 1.82 -9.56 1.19
CA GLU A 54 2.53 -10.60 0.45
C GLU A 54 3.74 -11.04 1.25
N LYS A 55 3.90 -12.35 1.38
CA LYS A 55 5.05 -12.94 2.05
C LYS A 55 5.94 -13.61 1.02
N ARG A 56 7.23 -13.32 1.07
CA ARG A 56 8.17 -13.83 0.09
C ARG A 56 9.53 -14.10 0.73
N LEU A 57 10.21 -15.12 0.24
CA LEU A 57 11.60 -15.38 0.59
C LEU A 57 12.49 -14.39 -0.11
N ILE A 58 13.39 -13.74 0.65
CA ILE A 58 14.41 -12.86 0.09
C ILE A 58 15.76 -13.42 0.47
N LEU A 59 16.57 -13.75 -0.52
CA LEU A 59 17.90 -14.30 -0.29
C LEU A 59 18.81 -13.26 0.34
N ALA A 60 19.79 -13.73 1.09
CA ALA A 60 20.76 -12.84 1.76
C ALA A 60 21.37 -11.86 0.76
N GLY A 61 21.33 -10.57 1.07
CA GLY A 61 21.86 -9.51 0.22
C GLY A 61 21.04 -9.17 -1.01
N ALA A 62 19.92 -9.87 -1.26
CA ALA A 62 19.09 -9.64 -2.43
C ALA A 62 18.04 -8.58 -2.17
N THR A 63 17.54 -7.99 -3.26
CA THR A 63 16.43 -7.04 -3.25
C THR A 63 15.29 -7.63 -4.07
N GLU A 64 14.08 -7.60 -3.51
CA GLU A 64 12.86 -8.03 -4.19
C GLU A 64 11.90 -6.86 -4.28
N THR A 65 11.20 -6.76 -5.41
CA THR A 65 10.18 -5.75 -5.63
C THR A 65 8.81 -6.33 -5.30
N PHE A 66 8.11 -5.68 -4.38
CA PHE A 66 6.75 -6.04 -4.01
C PHE A 66 5.78 -5.08 -4.66
N ARG A 67 4.67 -5.60 -5.15
CA ARG A 67 3.70 -4.85 -5.94
C ARG A 67 2.32 -4.92 -5.31
N PHE A 68 1.65 -3.77 -5.24
CA PHE A 68 0.26 -3.66 -4.80
C PHE A 68 -0.55 -3.02 -5.90
N GLU A 69 -1.52 -3.76 -6.42
CA GLU A 69 -2.48 -3.23 -7.39
C GLU A 69 -3.76 -2.88 -6.64
N ALA A 70 -4.03 -1.58 -6.54
CA ALA A 70 -5.18 -1.07 -5.81
C ALA A 70 -6.38 -0.92 -6.74
N ASP A 71 -7.54 -1.30 -6.25
CA ASP A 71 -8.82 -1.07 -6.92
C ASP A 71 -9.48 0.15 -6.28
N ARG A 72 -9.87 1.14 -7.09
CA ARG A 72 -10.42 2.39 -6.56
C ARG A 72 -11.67 2.17 -5.71
N LEU A 73 -12.55 1.30 -6.12
CA LEU A 73 -13.79 1.05 -5.39
C LEU A 73 -13.56 0.14 -4.19
N ARG A 74 -12.81 -0.95 -4.38
CA ARG A 74 -12.56 -1.95 -3.34
C ARG A 74 -11.64 -1.40 -2.23
N ASP A 75 -10.58 -0.71 -2.62
CA ASP A 75 -9.50 -0.32 -1.69
C ASP A 75 -9.59 1.12 -1.22
N LEU A 76 -10.15 2.02 -2.05
CA LEU A 76 -10.28 3.44 -1.75
C LEU A 76 -11.73 3.85 -1.55
N GLY A 77 -12.68 2.94 -1.76
CA GLY A 77 -14.09 3.25 -1.68
C GLY A 77 -14.62 3.30 -0.25
N TYR A 78 -15.79 3.91 -0.14
CA TYR A 78 -16.54 4.01 1.10
C TYR A 78 -17.83 3.19 0.98
N VAL A 79 -18.37 2.80 2.12
CA VAL A 79 -19.66 2.11 2.19
C VAL A 79 -20.70 3.12 2.67
N ASN A 80 -21.79 3.29 1.90
CA ASN A 80 -22.88 4.17 2.29
C ASN A 80 -23.87 3.45 3.21
N GLU A 81 -24.90 4.17 3.66
CA GLU A 81 -25.88 3.65 4.63
C GLU A 81 -26.67 2.45 4.08
N SER A 82 -26.86 2.36 2.79
CA SER A 82 -27.57 1.24 2.15
C SER A 82 -26.66 0.07 1.80
N GLY A 83 -25.38 0.12 2.21
CA GLY A 83 -24.40 -0.94 1.96
C GLY A 83 -23.73 -0.88 0.59
N GLY A 84 -24.05 0.10 -0.23
CA GLY A 84 -23.40 0.28 -1.53
C GLY A 84 -22.02 0.92 -1.37
N ARG A 85 -21.11 0.58 -2.27
CA ARG A 85 -19.77 1.18 -2.28
C ARG A 85 -19.72 2.32 -3.27
N TYR A 86 -18.97 3.36 -2.92
CA TYR A 86 -18.72 4.48 -3.80
C TYR A 86 -17.30 4.99 -3.60
N PHE A 87 -16.76 5.67 -4.61
CA PHE A 87 -15.43 6.24 -4.58
C PHE A 87 -15.51 7.77 -4.67
N GLU A 88 -14.80 8.45 -3.77
CA GLU A 88 -14.65 9.90 -3.83
C GLU A 88 -13.21 10.20 -4.24
N PRO A 89 -12.98 10.98 -5.32
CA PRO A 89 -11.64 11.44 -5.65
C PRO A 89 -11.04 12.27 -4.52
N GLY A 90 -9.74 12.22 -4.37
CA GLY A 90 -9.08 12.99 -3.32
C GLY A 90 -7.68 12.48 -3.03
N LYS A 91 -7.17 12.90 -1.89
CA LYS A 91 -5.83 12.54 -1.44
C LYS A 91 -5.88 11.29 -0.58
N PHE A 92 -4.94 10.39 -0.85
CA PHE A 92 -4.76 9.17 -0.08
C PHE A 92 -3.30 8.98 0.24
N GLU A 93 -3.03 8.21 1.29
CA GLU A 93 -1.68 7.81 1.64
C GLU A 93 -1.56 6.30 1.50
N ILE A 94 -0.50 5.87 0.83
CA ILE A 94 -0.14 4.47 0.71
C ILE A 94 1.02 4.23 1.68
N LEU A 95 0.88 3.23 2.54
CA LEU A 95 1.87 2.98 3.59
C LEU A 95 2.30 1.52 3.57
N THR A 96 3.59 1.31 3.82
CA THR A 96 4.13 -0.01 4.13
C THR A 96 5.35 0.18 5.02
N ALA A 97 5.46 -0.61 6.08
CA ALA A 97 6.50 -0.43 7.10
C ALA A 97 6.49 1.02 7.61
N ASP A 98 7.62 1.71 7.56
CA ASP A 98 7.73 3.12 7.96
C ASP A 98 7.69 4.07 6.76
N LYS A 99 7.33 3.57 5.59
CA LYS A 99 7.28 4.35 4.35
C LYS A 99 5.87 4.81 4.04
N LYS A 100 5.77 5.97 3.43
CA LYS A 100 4.49 6.59 3.08
C LYS A 100 4.62 7.30 1.75
N LEU A 101 3.60 7.15 0.91
CA LEU A 101 3.47 7.90 -0.33
C LEU A 101 2.10 8.57 -0.34
N GLU A 102 2.08 9.90 -0.46
CA GLU A 102 0.84 10.66 -0.62
C GLU A 102 0.52 10.75 -2.10
N ILE A 103 -0.71 10.42 -2.46
CA ILE A 103 -1.18 10.46 -3.85
C ILE A 103 -2.49 11.21 -3.94
N GLU A 104 -2.78 11.70 -5.14
CA GLU A 104 -4.09 12.27 -5.47
C GLU A 104 -4.71 11.38 -6.54
N VAL A 105 -5.92 10.89 -6.28
CA VAL A 105 -6.64 9.96 -7.16
C VAL A 105 -7.89 10.66 -7.69
N GLU A 106 -8.06 10.65 -8.99
CA GLU A 106 -9.22 11.21 -9.68
C GLU A 106 -10.25 10.18 -10.05
#